data_54215ff03c54e7433e655ac768bc7aef
#
_entry.id   54215ff03c54e7433e655ac768bc7aef
#
_cell.length_a   1.000
_cell.length_b   1.000
_cell.length_c   1.000
_cell.angle_alpha   90.00
_cell.angle_beta   90.00
_cell.angle_gamma   90.00
#
_symmetry.space_group_name_H-M   'P 1'
#
loop_
_entity.id
_entity.type
_entity.pdbx_description
1 polymer ?
#
loop_
_entity_poly.entity_id
_entity_poly.type
_entity_poly.pdbx_seq_one_letter_code
_entity_poly.pdbx_strand_id
1 'polypeptide(L)'
;MFKYNCLNPIAAVGLDLFSDQYEKVDELKDAQAALVRSAAMHDLELPDTLEAVARAGAGVNNIPLDKCAEKGIVVFNTPGANANGVKELVFAGMLYASRDIVGGIEWCLENQNDENIAKTAEKQKKNFAGTEISGKKLGVIGLGAIGVLVANAAIHMGMEVYGYDPYISVAAAWNLSRSVKHISNVEDIYRECDYITIHVPLLDSTKKMISADAIAMMKPTAIVLNFARDLLVDEEAMVDALAAGKVHKYVSDFPNTTTVGAKGCIVTPHLGASTAESEDNCAIMAVREIRDYLENGNIVHSVNFPD
;
A
#
# COMPACT_ATOMS: atom_id res chain seq x y z
N MET A 1 -16.99 -7.45 -32.39
CA MET A 1 -15.74 -6.76 -32.01
C MET A 1 -16.04 -5.96 -30.77
N PHE A 2 -15.37 -6.24 -29.68
CA PHE A 2 -15.53 -5.52 -28.41
C PHE A 2 -14.80 -4.17 -28.48
N LYS A 3 -15.37 -3.13 -27.91
CA LYS A 3 -14.79 -1.80 -27.90
C LYS A 3 -14.38 -1.39 -26.49
N TYR A 4 -13.14 -0.89 -26.34
CA TYR A 4 -12.65 -0.42 -25.05
C TYR A 4 -12.06 0.98 -25.13
N ASN A 5 -12.16 1.72 -24.02
CA ASN A 5 -11.56 3.04 -23.84
C ASN A 5 -10.55 3.03 -22.68
N CYS A 6 -9.54 3.87 -22.74
CA CYS A 6 -8.60 4.11 -21.66
C CYS A 6 -8.73 5.54 -21.16
N LEU A 7 -9.24 5.72 -19.95
CA LEU A 7 -9.40 7.05 -19.33
C LEU A 7 -8.05 7.65 -18.86
N ASN A 8 -7.01 6.81 -18.76
CA ASN A 8 -5.63 7.19 -18.47
C ASN A 8 -4.70 6.39 -19.39
N PRO A 9 -3.41 6.77 -19.49
CA PRO A 9 -2.39 5.88 -20.01
C PRO A 9 -2.36 4.57 -19.22
N ILE A 10 -2.46 3.46 -19.92
CA ILE A 10 -2.34 2.08 -19.42
C ILE A 10 -1.12 1.45 -20.04
N ALA A 11 -0.34 0.69 -19.28
CA ALA A 11 0.89 0.07 -19.75
C ALA A 11 0.63 -0.84 -20.98
N ALA A 12 1.48 -0.68 -22.01
CA ALA A 12 1.33 -1.38 -23.29
C ALA A 12 1.32 -2.91 -23.11
N VAL A 13 2.11 -3.44 -22.20
CA VAL A 13 2.17 -4.88 -21.91
C VAL A 13 0.81 -5.47 -21.50
N GLY A 14 -0.06 -4.68 -20.88
CA GLY A 14 -1.44 -5.07 -20.62
C GLY A 14 -2.30 -4.97 -21.87
N LEU A 15 -2.22 -3.85 -22.60
CA LEU A 15 -3.03 -3.62 -23.81
C LEU A 15 -2.71 -4.62 -24.93
N ASP A 16 -1.47 -5.07 -25.04
CA ASP A 16 -1.03 -6.07 -26.02
C ASP A 16 -1.68 -7.47 -25.81
N LEU A 17 -2.36 -7.68 -24.66
CA LEU A 17 -3.15 -8.88 -24.42
C LEU A 17 -4.51 -8.86 -25.13
N PHE A 18 -4.98 -7.73 -25.57
CA PHE A 18 -6.18 -7.66 -26.40
C PHE A 18 -5.91 -8.26 -27.78
N SER A 19 -6.78 -9.16 -28.21
CA SER A 19 -6.73 -9.77 -29.55
C SER A 19 -7.38 -8.86 -30.59
N ASP A 20 -7.34 -9.26 -31.87
CA ASP A 20 -8.00 -8.58 -32.99
C ASP A 20 -9.56 -8.48 -32.83
N GLN A 21 -10.12 -9.12 -31.81
CA GLN A 21 -11.53 -8.99 -31.45
C GLN A 21 -11.82 -7.71 -30.67
N TYR A 22 -10.80 -6.96 -30.27
CA TYR A 22 -10.90 -5.75 -29.47
C TYR A 22 -10.46 -4.53 -30.26
N GLU A 23 -11.21 -3.45 -30.17
CA GLU A 23 -10.93 -2.16 -30.80
C GLU A 23 -10.83 -1.08 -29.74
N LYS A 24 -9.74 -0.33 -29.71
CA LYS A 24 -9.63 0.85 -28.87
C LYS A 24 -10.38 2.00 -29.51
N VAL A 25 -11.25 2.65 -28.70
CA VAL A 25 -12.02 3.85 -29.11
C VAL A 25 -11.60 5.06 -28.28
N ASP A 26 -11.69 6.25 -28.89
CA ASP A 26 -11.27 7.49 -28.25
C ASP A 26 -12.29 8.02 -27.24
N GLU A 27 -13.59 7.77 -27.50
CA GLU A 27 -14.68 8.28 -26.69
C GLU A 27 -15.30 7.18 -25.80
N LEU A 28 -15.52 7.48 -24.51
CA LEU A 28 -16.13 6.53 -23.58
C LEU A 28 -17.53 6.10 -24.03
N LYS A 29 -18.29 7.00 -24.68
CA LYS A 29 -19.66 6.73 -25.16
C LYS A 29 -19.75 5.59 -26.18
N ASP A 30 -18.64 5.28 -26.85
CA ASP A 30 -18.58 4.24 -27.88
C ASP A 30 -18.03 2.90 -27.34
N ALA A 31 -17.62 2.87 -26.05
CA ALA A 31 -16.97 1.73 -25.42
C ALA A 31 -17.94 0.81 -24.69
N GLN A 32 -17.66 -0.50 -24.69
CA GLN A 32 -18.27 -1.52 -23.83
C GLN A 32 -17.45 -1.72 -22.54
N ALA A 33 -16.15 -1.44 -22.57
CA ALA A 33 -15.30 -1.52 -21.40
C ALA A 33 -14.43 -0.29 -21.24
N ALA A 34 -14.12 0.10 -19.99
CA ALA A 34 -13.19 1.16 -19.69
C ALA A 34 -12.06 0.68 -18.80
N LEU A 35 -10.83 1.08 -19.14
CA LEU A 35 -9.66 0.93 -18.29
C LEU A 35 -9.33 2.26 -17.64
N VAL A 36 -9.15 2.28 -16.32
CA VAL A 36 -8.86 3.48 -15.56
C VAL A 36 -7.75 3.21 -14.54
N ARG A 37 -6.93 4.22 -14.26
CA ARG A 37 -5.93 4.19 -13.19
C ARG A 37 -6.25 5.23 -12.12
N SER A 38 -6.13 6.50 -12.42
CA SER A 38 -6.30 7.61 -11.47
C SER A 38 -7.36 8.63 -11.87
N ALA A 39 -7.90 8.57 -13.09
CA ALA A 39 -8.95 9.49 -13.51
C ALA A 39 -10.20 9.34 -12.63
N ALA A 40 -10.75 10.48 -12.19
CA ALA A 40 -12.02 10.50 -11.47
C ALA A 40 -13.19 10.25 -12.45
N MET A 41 -14.06 9.32 -12.08
CA MET A 41 -15.24 8.95 -12.89
C MET A 41 -16.55 9.48 -12.31
N HIS A 42 -16.55 10.13 -11.15
CA HIS A 42 -17.76 10.55 -10.45
C HIS A 42 -18.63 11.52 -11.28
N ASP A 43 -17.97 12.43 -12.01
CA ASP A 43 -18.63 13.44 -12.81
C ASP A 43 -18.83 13.03 -14.28
N LEU A 44 -18.38 11.81 -14.65
CA LEU A 44 -18.55 11.32 -16.01
C LEU A 44 -19.99 10.82 -16.24
N GLU A 45 -20.49 11.06 -17.44
CA GLU A 45 -21.67 10.38 -17.94
C GLU A 45 -21.29 8.95 -18.32
N LEU A 46 -21.93 7.96 -17.66
CA LEU A 46 -21.71 6.55 -17.97
C LEU A 46 -22.67 6.14 -19.09
N PRO A 47 -22.20 5.80 -20.30
CA PRO A 47 -23.04 5.46 -21.42
C PRO A 47 -23.72 4.10 -21.22
N ASP A 48 -24.87 3.89 -21.86
CA ASP A 48 -25.61 2.63 -21.78
C ASP A 48 -24.89 1.46 -22.49
N THR A 49 -23.89 1.77 -23.32
CA THR A 49 -23.02 0.78 -23.97
C THR A 49 -21.97 0.21 -23.03
N LEU A 50 -21.69 0.87 -21.90
CA LEU A 50 -20.60 0.48 -20.98
C LEU A 50 -21.08 -0.68 -20.11
N GLU A 51 -20.40 -1.81 -20.20
CA GLU A 51 -20.71 -3.05 -19.48
C GLU A 51 -19.72 -3.30 -18.33
N ALA A 52 -18.48 -2.83 -18.47
CA ALA A 52 -17.42 -3.07 -17.47
C ALA A 52 -16.45 -1.90 -17.33
N VAL A 53 -15.93 -1.74 -16.10
CA VAL A 53 -14.81 -0.85 -15.78
C VAL A 53 -13.75 -1.65 -15.03
N ALA A 54 -12.50 -1.65 -15.48
CA ALA A 54 -11.40 -2.24 -14.73
C ALA A 54 -10.42 -1.16 -14.30
N ARG A 55 -10.18 -1.08 -12.99
CA ARG A 55 -9.14 -0.22 -12.44
C ARG A 55 -7.81 -0.93 -12.39
N ALA A 56 -6.80 -0.40 -13.10
CA ALA A 56 -5.41 -0.81 -12.95
C ALA A 56 -4.86 -0.32 -11.58
N GLY A 57 -5.22 -1.01 -10.51
CA GLY A 57 -4.89 -0.71 -9.12
C GLY A 57 -5.89 -1.28 -8.13
N ALA A 58 -5.51 -1.35 -6.85
CA ALA A 58 -6.32 -2.01 -5.81
C ALA A 58 -7.47 -1.15 -5.25
N GLY A 59 -7.28 0.16 -5.08
CA GLY A 59 -8.34 1.04 -4.57
C GLY A 59 -9.35 1.43 -5.68
N VAL A 60 -10.58 1.79 -5.33
CA VAL A 60 -11.65 2.15 -6.31
C VAL A 60 -12.38 3.43 -5.95
N ASN A 61 -11.81 4.24 -5.09
CA ASN A 61 -12.40 5.49 -4.62
C ASN A 61 -12.59 6.57 -5.70
N ASN A 62 -12.00 6.41 -6.86
CA ASN A 62 -12.18 7.27 -8.04
C ASN A 62 -13.33 6.80 -8.98
N ILE A 63 -14.01 5.70 -8.65
CA ILE A 63 -15.09 5.10 -9.46
C ILE A 63 -16.40 5.17 -8.65
N PRO A 64 -17.51 5.64 -9.25
CA PRO A 64 -18.82 5.71 -8.59
C PRO A 64 -19.48 4.32 -8.57
N LEU A 65 -19.13 3.47 -7.60
CA LEU A 65 -19.57 2.06 -7.55
C LEU A 65 -21.09 1.91 -7.56
N ASP A 66 -21.82 2.69 -6.76
CA ASP A 66 -23.27 2.62 -6.68
C ASP A 66 -23.91 2.97 -8.03
N LYS A 67 -23.47 4.05 -8.68
CA LYS A 67 -23.94 4.46 -10.00
C LYS A 67 -23.63 3.41 -11.08
N CYS A 68 -22.48 2.74 -10.98
CA CYS A 68 -22.13 1.63 -11.86
C CYS A 68 -23.07 0.43 -11.63
N ALA A 69 -23.30 0.06 -10.36
CA ALA A 69 -24.19 -1.04 -10.01
C ALA A 69 -25.65 -0.80 -10.48
N GLU A 70 -26.17 0.42 -10.29
CA GLU A 70 -27.52 0.81 -10.77
C GLU A 70 -27.68 0.67 -12.30
N LYS A 71 -26.59 0.88 -13.05
CA LYS A 71 -26.56 0.72 -14.51
C LYS A 71 -26.17 -0.68 -14.98
N GLY A 72 -25.90 -1.62 -14.06
CA GLY A 72 -25.44 -2.97 -14.41
C GLY A 72 -23.99 -3.06 -14.91
N ILE A 73 -23.18 -2.02 -14.66
CA ILE A 73 -21.77 -1.96 -15.06
C ILE A 73 -20.93 -2.67 -13.99
N VAL A 74 -20.21 -3.72 -14.38
CA VAL A 74 -19.32 -4.46 -13.47
C VAL A 74 -18.02 -3.68 -13.28
N VAL A 75 -17.59 -3.49 -12.03
CA VAL A 75 -16.34 -2.80 -11.71
C VAL A 75 -15.34 -3.80 -11.13
N PHE A 76 -14.17 -3.88 -11.74
CA PHE A 76 -13.04 -4.70 -11.31
C PHE A 76 -11.94 -3.84 -10.72
N ASN A 77 -11.17 -4.41 -9.80
CA ASN A 77 -9.87 -3.89 -9.38
C ASN A 77 -8.81 -4.98 -9.52
N THR A 78 -7.54 -4.64 -9.31
CA THR A 78 -6.43 -5.58 -9.47
C THR A 78 -5.80 -5.92 -8.11
N PRO A 79 -6.44 -6.74 -7.27
CA PRO A 79 -5.95 -7.03 -5.93
C PRO A 79 -4.63 -7.80 -5.98
N GLY A 80 -3.63 -7.32 -5.25
CA GLY A 80 -2.33 -7.97 -5.15
C GLY A 80 -1.36 -7.71 -6.29
N ALA A 81 -1.79 -7.13 -7.42
CA ALA A 81 -0.91 -6.87 -8.56
C ALA A 81 0.28 -5.95 -8.24
N ASN A 82 0.09 -5.02 -7.32
CA ASN A 82 1.11 -4.09 -6.82
C ASN A 82 1.72 -4.48 -5.47
N ALA A 83 1.37 -5.64 -4.91
CA ALA A 83 1.72 -6.00 -3.54
C ALA A 83 3.23 -6.09 -3.29
N ASN A 84 4.01 -6.50 -4.30
CA ASN A 84 5.46 -6.56 -4.19
C ASN A 84 6.10 -5.17 -4.06
N GLY A 85 5.67 -4.19 -4.86
CA GLY A 85 6.17 -2.81 -4.77
C GLY A 85 5.91 -2.21 -3.38
N VAL A 86 4.69 -2.39 -2.85
CA VAL A 86 4.35 -1.94 -1.49
C VAL A 86 5.22 -2.63 -0.45
N LYS A 87 5.40 -3.95 -0.53
CA LYS A 87 6.29 -4.71 0.38
C LYS A 87 7.70 -4.10 0.40
N GLU A 88 8.27 -3.80 -0.75
CA GLU A 88 9.62 -3.24 -0.84
C GLU A 88 9.71 -1.85 -0.19
N LEU A 89 8.70 -1.00 -0.40
CA LEU A 89 8.66 0.31 0.24
C LEU A 89 8.46 0.20 1.77
N VAL A 90 7.73 -0.80 2.27
CA VAL A 90 7.62 -1.08 3.71
C VAL A 90 9.00 -1.36 4.30
N PHE A 91 9.82 -2.19 3.66
CA PHE A 91 11.19 -2.45 4.13
C PHE A 91 12.10 -1.24 4.01
N ALA A 92 11.99 -0.45 2.94
CA ALA A 92 12.71 0.82 2.82
C ALA A 92 12.35 1.76 3.98
N GLY A 93 11.06 1.95 4.26
CA GLY A 93 10.57 2.75 5.39
C GLY A 93 11.05 2.23 6.75
N MET A 94 11.05 0.91 6.93
CA MET A 94 11.56 0.26 8.14
C MET A 94 13.05 0.56 8.34
N LEU A 95 13.87 0.47 7.30
CA LEU A 95 15.29 0.74 7.35
C LEU A 95 15.62 2.23 7.57
N TYR A 96 14.85 3.14 6.93
CA TYR A 96 14.97 4.59 7.17
C TYR A 96 14.60 4.97 8.60
N ALA A 97 13.59 4.32 9.18
CA ALA A 97 13.20 4.57 10.57
C ALA A 97 14.18 3.97 11.58
N SER A 98 14.88 2.88 11.23
CA SER A 98 15.85 2.19 12.09
C SER A 98 17.19 2.92 12.19
N ARG A 99 17.58 3.61 11.14
CA ARG A 99 18.84 4.38 11.03
C ARG A 99 18.56 5.72 10.39
N ASP A 100 19.24 6.77 10.81
CA ASP A 100 19.08 8.11 10.24
C ASP A 100 19.81 8.23 8.88
N ILE A 101 19.33 7.45 7.90
CA ILE A 101 19.90 7.41 6.54
C ILE A 101 19.68 8.76 5.85
N VAL A 102 18.48 9.33 6.01
CA VAL A 102 18.12 10.63 5.39
C VAL A 102 18.99 11.74 5.94
N GLY A 103 19.08 11.88 7.27
CA GLY A 103 19.96 12.87 7.90
C GLY A 103 21.44 12.69 7.53
N GLY A 104 21.89 11.44 7.36
CA GLY A 104 23.24 11.15 6.86
C GLY A 104 23.45 11.64 5.42
N ILE A 105 22.48 11.47 4.54
CA ILE A 105 22.52 11.95 3.15
C ILE A 105 22.51 13.48 3.12
N GLU A 106 21.61 14.12 3.88
CA GLU A 106 21.51 15.57 3.99
C GLU A 106 22.81 16.17 4.49
N TRP A 107 23.41 15.60 5.53
CA TRP A 107 24.71 16.01 6.03
C TRP A 107 25.80 15.94 4.94
N CYS A 108 25.84 14.88 4.14
CA CYS A 108 26.80 14.79 3.03
C CYS A 108 26.60 15.89 1.99
N LEU A 109 25.33 16.21 1.65
CA LEU A 109 25.01 17.26 0.70
C LEU A 109 25.39 18.64 1.24
N GLU A 110 25.12 18.93 2.51
CA GLU A 110 25.48 20.19 3.16
C GLU A 110 26.99 20.41 3.22
N ASN A 111 27.77 19.33 3.34
CA ASN A 111 29.22 19.36 3.44
C ASN A 111 29.94 19.00 2.14
N GLN A 112 29.26 19.03 0.98
CA GLN A 112 29.82 18.63 -0.31
C GLN A 112 31.09 19.39 -0.75
N ASN A 113 31.34 20.58 -0.19
CA ASN A 113 32.50 21.42 -0.49
C ASN A 113 33.61 21.30 0.57
N ASP A 114 33.48 20.43 1.57
CA ASP A 114 34.56 20.16 2.55
C ASP A 114 35.61 19.25 1.93
N GLU A 115 36.79 19.78 1.66
CA GLU A 115 37.94 19.03 1.13
C GLU A 115 38.38 17.87 2.04
N ASN A 116 38.00 17.92 3.31
CA ASN A 116 38.27 16.88 4.31
C ASN A 116 37.06 16.02 4.66
N ILE A 117 36.01 16.00 3.84
CA ILE A 117 34.73 15.37 4.13
C ILE A 117 34.85 13.91 4.62
N ALA A 118 35.77 13.12 4.04
CA ALA A 118 36.00 11.75 4.46
C ALA A 118 36.45 11.64 5.92
N LYS A 119 37.29 12.59 6.37
CA LYS A 119 37.80 12.65 7.72
C LYS A 119 36.77 13.19 8.72
N THR A 120 35.97 14.15 8.25
CA THR A 120 34.89 14.73 9.02
C THR A 120 33.76 13.72 9.20
N ALA A 121 33.43 12.95 8.15
CA ALA A 121 32.43 11.88 8.18
C ALA A 121 32.73 10.82 9.25
N GLU A 122 33.99 10.40 9.40
CA GLU A 122 34.37 9.42 10.44
C GLU A 122 34.08 9.91 11.87
N LYS A 123 34.07 11.24 12.09
CA LYS A 123 33.73 11.84 13.39
C LYS A 123 32.22 11.99 13.56
N GLN A 124 31.50 12.25 12.47
CA GLN A 124 30.06 12.58 12.47
C GLN A 124 29.15 11.36 12.34
N LYS A 125 29.62 10.26 11.78
CA LYS A 125 28.81 9.04 11.53
C LYS A 125 28.06 8.51 12.76
N LYS A 126 28.58 8.74 13.96
CA LYS A 126 27.93 8.37 15.22
C LYS A 126 26.58 9.07 15.44
N ASN A 127 26.38 10.25 14.82
CA ASN A 127 25.14 11.00 14.96
C ASN A 127 23.99 10.39 14.15
N PHE A 128 24.31 9.55 13.16
CA PHE A 128 23.36 8.86 12.26
C PHE A 128 23.22 7.37 12.59
N ALA A 129 23.88 6.92 13.67
CA ALA A 129 23.80 5.54 14.12
C ALA A 129 22.39 5.19 14.57
N GLY A 130 21.97 3.96 14.27
CA GLY A 130 20.67 3.42 14.67
C GLY A 130 20.77 1.97 15.12
N THR A 131 19.72 1.20 14.85
CA THR A 131 19.57 -0.20 15.25
C THR A 131 19.41 -1.12 14.05
N GLU A 132 19.70 -2.40 14.21
CA GLU A 132 19.41 -3.44 13.25
C GLU A 132 17.96 -3.94 13.43
N ILE A 133 17.35 -4.41 12.36
CA ILE A 133 16.00 -5.02 12.40
C ILE A 133 16.04 -6.50 12.76
N SER A 134 17.18 -7.16 12.54
CA SER A 134 17.39 -8.58 12.88
C SER A 134 17.18 -8.81 14.37
N GLY A 135 16.45 -9.88 14.73
CA GLY A 135 16.09 -10.21 16.10
C GLY A 135 15.00 -9.32 16.73
N LYS A 136 14.47 -8.33 16.00
CA LYS A 136 13.37 -7.50 16.45
C LYS A 136 12.01 -8.14 16.14
N LYS A 137 11.00 -7.76 16.91
CA LYS A 137 9.62 -8.21 16.75
C LYS A 137 8.88 -7.31 15.77
N LEU A 138 8.33 -7.89 14.70
CA LEU A 138 7.45 -7.21 13.75
C LEU A 138 6.01 -7.70 13.94
N GLY A 139 5.11 -6.79 14.24
CA GLY A 139 3.66 -7.01 14.19
C GLY A 139 3.11 -6.65 12.81
N VAL A 140 2.45 -7.59 12.17
CA VAL A 140 1.76 -7.39 10.88
C VAL A 140 0.25 -7.46 11.12
N ILE A 141 -0.42 -6.33 10.95
CA ILE A 141 -1.87 -6.20 11.11
C ILE A 141 -2.51 -6.21 9.71
N GLY A 142 -3.26 -7.28 9.41
CA GLY A 142 -3.76 -7.57 8.07
C GLY A 142 -2.80 -8.48 7.29
N LEU A 143 -3.24 -9.72 7.02
CA LEU A 143 -2.49 -10.77 6.32
C LEU A 143 -3.11 -11.06 4.93
N GLY A 144 -3.49 -9.99 4.23
CA GLY A 144 -3.86 -10.03 2.82
C GLY A 144 -2.64 -10.14 1.90
N ALA A 145 -2.81 -9.78 0.62
CA ALA A 145 -1.76 -9.90 -0.41
C ALA A 145 -0.44 -9.22 -0.04
N ILE A 146 -0.48 -8.03 0.58
CA ILE A 146 0.71 -7.29 1.01
C ILE A 146 1.26 -7.85 2.32
N GLY A 147 0.38 -8.01 3.34
CA GLY A 147 0.81 -8.43 4.68
C GLY A 147 1.51 -9.78 4.71
N VAL A 148 1.04 -10.75 3.90
CA VAL A 148 1.70 -12.06 3.74
C VAL A 148 3.11 -11.92 3.17
N LEU A 149 3.28 -11.09 2.12
CA LEU A 149 4.59 -10.85 1.52
C LEU A 149 5.55 -10.17 2.50
N VAL A 150 5.06 -9.18 3.24
CA VAL A 150 5.87 -8.48 4.27
C VAL A 150 6.26 -9.45 5.39
N ALA A 151 5.30 -10.22 5.92
CA ALA A 151 5.56 -11.19 6.99
C ALA A 151 6.61 -12.21 6.57
N ASN A 152 6.47 -12.79 5.38
CA ASN A 152 7.41 -13.79 4.87
C ASN A 152 8.81 -13.21 4.64
N ALA A 153 8.91 -12.00 4.05
CA ALA A 153 10.19 -11.35 3.83
C ALA A 153 10.88 -10.96 5.15
N ALA A 154 10.14 -10.53 6.15
CA ALA A 154 10.67 -10.18 7.47
C ALA A 154 11.32 -11.38 8.19
N ILE A 155 10.75 -12.57 8.05
CA ILE A 155 11.36 -13.81 8.54
C ILE A 155 12.75 -14.00 7.92
N HIS A 156 12.88 -13.81 6.60
CA HIS A 156 14.17 -13.95 5.91
C HIS A 156 15.20 -12.87 6.31
N MET A 157 14.73 -11.73 6.80
CA MET A 157 15.57 -10.67 7.36
C MET A 157 15.91 -10.87 8.85
N GLY A 158 15.56 -12.03 9.41
CA GLY A 158 15.89 -12.41 10.78
C GLY A 158 15.00 -11.80 11.86
N MET A 159 13.82 -11.29 11.50
CA MET A 159 12.86 -10.77 12.47
C MET A 159 11.98 -11.89 13.06
N GLU A 160 11.48 -11.66 14.29
CA GLU A 160 10.36 -12.43 14.83
C GLU A 160 9.04 -11.79 14.38
N VAL A 161 8.21 -12.54 13.66
CA VAL A 161 6.99 -11.99 13.06
C VAL A 161 5.74 -12.48 13.78
N TYR A 162 4.89 -11.53 14.13
CA TYR A 162 3.60 -11.70 14.78
C TYR A 162 2.51 -11.22 13.83
N GLY A 163 1.58 -12.09 13.44
CA GLY A 163 0.53 -11.80 12.48
C GLY A 163 -0.85 -11.75 13.13
N TYR A 164 -1.61 -10.71 12.85
CA TYR A 164 -3.00 -10.55 13.27
C TYR A 164 -3.88 -10.27 12.05
N ASP A 165 -4.83 -11.16 11.79
CA ASP A 165 -5.91 -10.95 10.84
C ASP A 165 -7.09 -11.88 11.18
N PRO A 166 -8.20 -11.35 11.73
CA PRO A 166 -9.36 -12.16 12.08
C PRO A 166 -10.16 -12.65 10.86
N TYR A 167 -9.85 -12.14 9.66
CA TYR A 167 -10.54 -12.45 8.40
C TYR A 167 -9.61 -13.06 7.34
N ILE A 168 -8.48 -13.63 7.77
CA ILE A 168 -7.51 -14.21 6.83
C ILE A 168 -8.17 -15.24 5.91
N SER A 169 -7.96 -15.08 4.60
CA SER A 169 -8.45 -16.07 3.64
C SER A 169 -7.64 -17.37 3.70
N VAL A 170 -8.27 -18.48 3.30
CA VAL A 170 -7.58 -19.77 3.21
C VAL A 170 -6.36 -19.68 2.28
N ALA A 171 -6.49 -19.00 1.14
CA ALA A 171 -5.38 -18.82 0.21
C ALA A 171 -4.22 -18.01 0.82
N ALA A 172 -4.51 -16.94 1.56
CA ALA A 172 -3.49 -16.16 2.26
C ALA A 172 -2.80 -16.99 3.34
N ALA A 173 -3.56 -17.77 4.12
CA ALA A 173 -3.01 -18.65 5.15
C ALA A 173 -2.08 -19.73 4.58
N TRP A 174 -2.40 -20.29 3.41
CA TRP A 174 -1.53 -21.26 2.73
C TRP A 174 -0.21 -20.66 2.23
N ASN A 175 -0.19 -19.37 1.92
CA ASN A 175 0.99 -18.64 1.46
C ASN A 175 1.83 -18.04 2.61
N LEU A 176 1.30 -18.05 3.84
CA LEU A 176 1.99 -17.51 5.00
C LEU A 176 3.02 -18.51 5.54
N SER A 177 4.23 -18.02 5.86
CA SER A 177 5.27 -18.83 6.51
C SER A 177 4.80 -19.38 7.85
N ARG A 178 5.08 -20.65 8.11
CA ARG A 178 4.81 -21.31 9.40
C ARG A 178 5.57 -20.71 10.58
N SER A 179 6.59 -19.90 10.32
CA SER A 179 7.37 -19.20 11.34
C SER A 179 6.67 -17.94 11.85
N VAL A 180 5.61 -17.49 11.19
CA VAL A 180 4.78 -16.37 11.67
C VAL A 180 3.93 -16.82 12.85
N LYS A 181 4.04 -16.11 13.97
CA LYS A 181 3.28 -16.39 15.19
C LYS A 181 1.89 -15.75 15.08
N HIS A 182 0.85 -16.57 15.11
CA HIS A 182 -0.53 -16.08 15.10
C HIS A 182 -0.89 -15.37 16.41
N ILE A 183 -1.48 -14.19 16.30
CA ILE A 183 -1.97 -13.37 17.41
C ILE A 183 -3.49 -13.23 17.29
N SER A 184 -4.23 -13.56 18.35
CA SER A 184 -5.69 -13.44 18.41
C SER A 184 -6.16 -12.10 18.98
N ASN A 185 -5.32 -11.38 19.73
CA ASN A 185 -5.62 -10.05 20.25
C ASN A 185 -4.62 -9.03 19.72
N VAL A 186 -5.07 -8.05 18.95
CA VAL A 186 -4.22 -7.03 18.34
C VAL A 186 -3.42 -6.22 19.35
N GLU A 187 -3.94 -6.07 20.59
CA GLU A 187 -3.23 -5.36 21.66
C GLU A 187 -1.89 -6.00 22.02
N ASP A 188 -1.74 -7.31 21.83
CA ASP A 188 -0.47 -7.99 22.07
C ASP A 188 0.60 -7.53 21.07
N ILE A 189 0.20 -7.20 19.83
CA ILE A 189 1.09 -6.56 18.86
C ILE A 189 1.52 -5.18 19.36
N TYR A 190 0.58 -4.37 19.84
CA TYR A 190 0.91 -3.03 20.36
C TYR A 190 1.90 -3.08 21.52
N ARG A 191 1.72 -4.00 22.46
CA ARG A 191 2.60 -4.14 23.66
C ARG A 191 3.96 -4.75 23.36
N GLU A 192 3.99 -5.75 22.46
CA GLU A 192 5.14 -6.65 22.32
C GLU A 192 6.07 -6.33 21.15
N CYS A 193 5.55 -5.67 20.09
CA CYS A 193 6.34 -5.49 18.87
C CYS A 193 7.20 -4.23 18.90
N ASP A 194 8.36 -4.31 18.23
CA ASP A 194 9.28 -3.19 18.02
C ASP A 194 8.94 -2.42 16.76
N TYR A 195 8.34 -3.12 15.78
CA TYR A 195 7.81 -2.58 14.55
C TYR A 195 6.38 -3.04 14.38
N ILE A 196 5.50 -2.14 13.92
CA ILE A 196 4.10 -2.42 13.66
C ILE A 196 3.76 -1.92 12.27
N THR A 197 3.33 -2.81 11.38
CA THR A 197 2.94 -2.47 10.01
C THR A 197 1.50 -2.84 9.74
N ILE A 198 0.78 -1.97 9.03
CA ILE A 198 -0.66 -2.04 8.87
C ILE A 198 -0.99 -2.28 7.40
N HIS A 199 -1.79 -3.32 7.11
CA HIS A 199 -2.18 -3.75 5.77
C HIS A 199 -3.66 -4.13 5.68
N VAL A 200 -4.52 -3.39 6.40
CA VAL A 200 -5.98 -3.58 6.37
C VAL A 200 -6.65 -2.53 5.48
N PRO A 201 -7.84 -2.81 4.93
CA PRO A 201 -8.63 -1.80 4.24
C PRO A 201 -9.14 -0.74 5.23
N LEU A 202 -9.41 0.46 4.72
CA LEU A 202 -10.09 1.50 5.49
C LEU A 202 -11.60 1.22 5.48
N LEU A 203 -12.13 0.86 6.64
CA LEU A 203 -13.54 0.62 6.94
C LEU A 203 -13.90 1.42 8.19
N ASP A 204 -15.18 1.56 8.49
CA ASP A 204 -15.62 2.20 9.75
C ASP A 204 -15.03 1.51 10.99
N SER A 205 -14.87 0.18 10.94
CA SER A 205 -14.29 -0.63 12.02
C SER A 205 -12.76 -0.53 12.13
N THR A 206 -12.06 -0.10 11.08
CA THR A 206 -10.59 0.02 11.07
C THR A 206 -10.11 1.47 11.11
N LYS A 207 -11.03 2.43 10.92
CA LYS A 207 -10.73 3.85 11.01
C LYS A 207 -10.15 4.19 12.39
N LYS A 208 -8.98 4.83 12.40
CA LYS A 208 -8.23 5.17 13.63
C LYS A 208 -7.98 3.96 14.53
N MET A 209 -7.79 2.76 13.96
CA MET A 209 -7.48 1.57 14.77
C MET A 209 -6.18 1.74 15.56
N ILE A 210 -5.23 2.49 15.04
CA ILE A 210 -4.08 2.97 15.81
C ILE A 210 -4.51 4.27 16.50
N SER A 211 -5.28 4.12 17.56
CA SER A 211 -5.81 5.20 18.39
C SER A 211 -4.79 5.68 19.42
N ALA A 212 -5.13 6.75 20.15
CA ALA A 212 -4.34 7.20 21.29
C ALA A 212 -4.14 6.09 22.35
N ASP A 213 -5.16 5.26 22.60
CA ASP A 213 -5.07 4.14 23.54
C ASP A 213 -4.13 3.03 23.01
N ALA A 214 -4.21 2.71 21.71
CA ALA A 214 -3.29 1.77 21.06
C ALA A 214 -1.84 2.28 21.15
N ILE A 215 -1.60 3.56 20.87
CA ILE A 215 -0.30 4.20 20.97
C ILE A 215 0.21 4.19 22.42
N ALA A 216 -0.65 4.40 23.39
CA ALA A 216 -0.27 4.36 24.81
C ALA A 216 0.22 2.98 25.28
N MET A 217 -0.19 1.89 24.61
CA MET A 217 0.30 0.53 24.90
C MET A 217 1.68 0.23 24.29
N MET A 218 2.12 0.99 23.30
CA MET A 218 3.35 0.70 22.53
C MET A 218 4.61 0.93 23.36
N LYS A 219 5.70 0.30 22.95
CA LYS A 219 7.04 0.55 23.51
C LYS A 219 7.52 1.96 23.11
N PRO A 220 8.31 2.64 23.95
CA PRO A 220 8.94 3.92 23.56
C PRO A 220 9.87 3.81 22.35
N THR A 221 10.33 2.62 22.04
CA THR A 221 11.18 2.32 20.88
C THR A 221 10.40 1.89 19.64
N ALA A 222 9.06 1.80 19.74
CA ALA A 222 8.23 1.30 18.67
C ALA A 222 8.28 2.19 17.42
N ILE A 223 8.25 1.55 16.27
CA ILE A 223 8.18 2.16 14.95
C ILE A 223 6.88 1.69 14.29
N VAL A 224 6.03 2.63 13.91
CA VAL A 224 4.77 2.36 13.23
C VAL A 224 4.88 2.68 11.74
N LEU A 225 4.43 1.75 10.88
CA LEU A 225 4.51 1.86 9.42
C LEU A 225 3.11 1.77 8.83
N ASN A 226 2.69 2.79 8.09
CA ASN A 226 1.40 2.87 7.44
C ASN A 226 1.56 3.07 5.93
N PHE A 227 1.44 1.98 5.19
CA PHE A 227 1.44 1.95 3.73
C PHE A 227 0.08 1.46 3.18
N ALA A 228 -0.96 1.48 4.01
CA ALA A 228 -2.30 1.04 3.64
C ALA A 228 -3.24 2.21 3.32
N ARG A 229 -3.63 3.01 4.33
CA ARG A 229 -4.51 4.19 4.19
C ARG A 229 -4.25 5.18 5.33
N ASP A 230 -4.37 6.48 5.06
CA ASP A 230 -4.14 7.58 6.01
C ASP A 230 -4.97 7.47 7.30
N LEU A 231 -6.28 7.34 7.17
CA LEU A 231 -7.22 7.35 8.30
C LEU A 231 -7.19 6.09 9.20
N LEU A 232 -6.28 5.15 8.97
CA LEU A 232 -6.09 3.99 9.86
C LEU A 232 -5.37 4.36 11.17
N VAL A 233 -4.65 5.48 11.17
CA VAL A 233 -3.91 6.01 12.32
C VAL A 233 -4.55 7.30 12.78
N ASP A 234 -4.66 7.49 14.10
CA ASP A 234 -4.92 8.80 14.68
C ASP A 234 -3.63 9.61 14.66
N GLU A 235 -3.43 10.35 13.57
CA GLU A 235 -2.16 11.01 13.29
C GLU A 235 -1.88 12.20 14.22
N GLU A 236 -2.91 12.87 14.75
CA GLU A 236 -2.75 13.90 15.78
C GLU A 236 -2.18 13.25 17.05
N ALA A 237 -2.80 12.16 17.53
CA ALA A 237 -2.32 11.43 18.68
C ALA A 237 -0.91 10.83 18.46
N MET A 238 -0.61 10.41 17.22
CA MET A 238 0.71 9.90 16.85
C MET A 238 1.79 10.97 16.92
N VAL A 239 1.54 12.16 16.36
CA VAL A 239 2.49 13.30 16.40
C VAL A 239 2.74 13.74 17.84
N ASP A 240 1.69 13.83 18.68
CA ASP A 240 1.82 14.16 20.11
C ASP A 240 2.68 13.10 20.84
N ALA A 241 2.46 11.82 20.55
CA ALA A 241 3.22 10.71 21.12
C ALA A 241 4.71 10.73 20.71
N LEU A 242 4.99 11.06 19.44
CA LEU A 242 6.36 11.24 18.94
C LEU A 242 7.06 12.42 19.61
N ALA A 243 6.36 13.55 19.78
CA ALA A 243 6.89 14.73 20.46
C ALA A 243 7.20 14.44 21.94
N ALA A 244 6.35 13.65 22.60
CA ALA A 244 6.53 13.20 23.98
C ALA A 244 7.56 12.06 24.15
N GLY A 245 8.10 11.50 23.08
CA GLY A 245 9.01 10.35 23.11
C GLY A 245 8.35 9.03 23.52
N LYS A 246 7.03 8.93 23.40
CA LYS A 246 6.24 7.72 23.70
C LYS A 246 6.37 6.67 22.60
N VAL A 247 6.58 7.09 21.35
CA VAL A 247 6.85 6.27 20.17
C VAL A 247 8.11 6.83 19.50
N HIS A 248 8.89 5.98 18.85
CA HIS A 248 10.16 6.40 18.27
C HIS A 248 10.02 7.06 16.90
N LYS A 249 9.31 6.40 15.97
CA LYS A 249 9.12 6.87 14.59
C LYS A 249 7.74 6.46 14.06
N TYR A 250 7.22 7.30 13.16
CA TYR A 250 6.07 6.98 12.32
C TYR A 250 6.43 7.14 10.85
N VAL A 251 6.21 6.10 10.06
CA VAL A 251 6.42 6.11 8.60
C VAL A 251 5.07 6.02 7.92
N SER A 252 4.77 6.96 7.04
CA SER A 252 3.50 7.00 6.31
C SER A 252 3.74 7.26 4.83
N ASP A 253 2.94 6.63 3.97
CA ASP A 253 2.92 6.90 2.52
C ASP A 253 1.79 7.89 2.14
N PHE A 254 1.20 8.55 3.14
CA PHE A 254 0.05 9.46 2.97
C PHE A 254 0.36 10.85 3.54
N PRO A 255 0.89 11.77 2.71
CA PRO A 255 1.27 13.09 3.17
C PRO A 255 0.06 13.96 3.51
N ASN A 256 0.14 14.65 4.66
CA ASN A 256 -0.82 15.67 5.08
C ASN A 256 -0.15 16.72 5.97
N THR A 257 -0.89 17.76 6.30
CA THR A 257 -0.36 18.91 7.08
C THR A 257 -0.02 18.58 8.53
N THR A 258 -0.50 17.46 9.07
CA THR A 258 -0.22 17.02 10.44
C THR A 258 1.13 16.31 10.52
N THR A 259 1.43 15.46 9.53
CA THR A 259 2.61 14.55 9.57
C THR A 259 3.83 15.08 8.83
N VAL A 260 3.64 15.85 7.75
CA VAL A 260 4.77 16.39 6.96
C VAL A 260 5.54 17.41 7.79
N GLY A 261 6.84 17.17 8.01
CA GLY A 261 7.72 18.00 8.81
C GLY A 261 7.59 17.80 10.32
N ALA A 262 6.67 16.96 10.80
CA ALA A 262 6.58 16.64 12.22
C ALA A 262 7.76 15.78 12.67
N LYS A 263 8.31 16.10 13.85
CA LYS A 263 9.46 15.39 14.41
C LYS A 263 9.14 13.90 14.60
N GLY A 264 9.99 13.05 14.04
CA GLY A 264 9.83 11.60 14.13
C GLY A 264 8.94 10.98 13.04
N CYS A 265 8.27 11.80 12.21
CA CYS A 265 7.57 11.34 11.02
C CYS A 265 8.52 11.24 9.82
N ILE A 266 8.36 10.17 9.03
CA ILE A 266 8.97 9.98 7.71
C ILE A 266 7.80 9.76 6.74
N VAL A 267 7.63 10.67 5.79
CA VAL A 267 6.44 10.66 4.93
C VAL A 267 6.86 10.63 3.47
N THR A 268 6.28 9.71 2.71
CA THR A 268 6.46 9.58 1.26
C THR A 268 5.19 9.94 0.50
N PRO A 269 5.27 10.42 -0.76
CA PRO A 269 4.11 10.92 -1.51
C PRO A 269 3.37 9.80 -2.25
N HIS A 270 2.85 8.79 -1.54
CA HIS A 270 2.07 7.67 -2.03
C HIS A 270 2.82 6.84 -3.09
N LEU A 271 4.02 6.40 -2.75
CA LEU A 271 4.94 5.68 -3.64
C LEU A 271 4.78 4.15 -3.60
N GLY A 272 3.97 3.59 -2.71
CA GLY A 272 3.87 2.15 -2.49
C GLY A 272 3.69 1.30 -3.74
N ALA A 273 2.90 1.77 -4.70
CA ALA A 273 2.64 1.11 -5.97
C ALA A 273 3.32 1.79 -7.18
N SER A 274 4.19 2.77 -6.96
CA SER A 274 4.80 3.57 -8.02
C SER A 274 6.08 2.92 -8.54
N THR A 275 5.96 1.73 -9.12
CA THR A 275 7.03 1.01 -9.84
C THR A 275 6.53 0.58 -11.21
N ALA A 276 7.45 0.45 -12.17
CA ALA A 276 7.11 -0.02 -13.53
C ALA A 276 6.40 -1.38 -13.47
N GLU A 277 6.92 -2.30 -12.68
CA GLU A 277 6.37 -3.64 -12.53
C GLU A 277 4.96 -3.64 -11.90
N SER A 278 4.70 -2.75 -10.96
CA SER A 278 3.35 -2.60 -10.38
C SER A 278 2.35 -2.08 -11.42
N GLU A 279 2.77 -1.11 -12.24
CA GLU A 279 1.93 -0.59 -13.33
C GLU A 279 1.65 -1.65 -14.38
N ASP A 280 2.68 -2.39 -14.80
CA ASP A 280 2.58 -3.49 -15.75
C ASP A 280 1.65 -4.61 -15.23
N ASN A 281 1.85 -5.07 -14.01
CA ASN A 281 1.05 -6.12 -13.41
C ASN A 281 -0.43 -5.70 -13.26
N CYS A 282 -0.68 -4.46 -12.85
CA CYS A 282 -2.04 -3.93 -12.76
C CYS A 282 -2.70 -3.84 -14.15
N ALA A 283 -1.98 -3.41 -15.17
CA ALA A 283 -2.50 -3.33 -16.54
C ALA A 283 -2.83 -4.73 -17.09
N ILE A 284 -1.93 -5.70 -16.91
CA ILE A 284 -2.11 -7.09 -17.31
C ILE A 284 -3.37 -7.69 -16.65
N MET A 285 -3.50 -7.50 -15.34
CA MET A 285 -4.63 -8.05 -14.59
C MET A 285 -5.94 -7.40 -15.01
N ALA A 286 -6.00 -6.07 -15.10
CA ALA A 286 -7.20 -5.34 -15.52
C ALA A 286 -7.68 -5.74 -16.92
N VAL A 287 -6.77 -5.92 -17.88
CA VAL A 287 -7.13 -6.39 -19.22
C VAL A 287 -7.63 -7.82 -19.22
N ARG A 288 -7.03 -8.72 -18.41
CA ARG A 288 -7.51 -10.10 -18.26
C ARG A 288 -8.91 -10.15 -17.70
N GLU A 289 -9.24 -9.33 -16.71
CA GLU A 289 -10.57 -9.24 -16.12
C GLU A 289 -11.62 -8.75 -17.12
N ILE A 290 -11.33 -7.68 -17.88
CA ILE A 290 -12.20 -7.20 -18.96
C ILE A 290 -12.43 -8.30 -19.99
N ARG A 291 -11.39 -9.00 -20.42
CA ARG A 291 -11.50 -10.07 -21.40
C ARG A 291 -12.35 -11.23 -20.87
N ASP A 292 -12.05 -11.67 -19.66
CA ASP A 292 -12.78 -12.79 -19.06
C ASP A 292 -14.25 -12.47 -18.83
N TYR A 293 -14.57 -11.23 -18.49
CA TYR A 293 -15.95 -10.78 -18.39
C TYR A 293 -16.65 -10.71 -19.76
N LEU A 294 -16.07 -10.03 -20.74
CA LEU A 294 -16.70 -9.84 -22.05
C LEU A 294 -16.79 -11.14 -22.86
N GLU A 295 -15.83 -12.07 -22.71
CA GLU A 295 -15.77 -13.32 -23.43
C GLU A 295 -16.58 -14.44 -22.73
N ASN A 296 -16.61 -14.47 -21.37
CA ASN A 296 -17.11 -15.60 -20.58
C ASN A 296 -18.17 -15.20 -19.53
N GLY A 297 -18.36 -13.93 -19.26
CA GLY A 297 -19.30 -13.44 -18.23
C GLY A 297 -18.77 -13.59 -16.78
N ASN A 298 -17.49 -13.91 -16.58
CA ASN A 298 -16.91 -14.05 -15.25
C ASN A 298 -16.72 -12.71 -14.56
N ILE A 299 -17.07 -12.63 -13.26
CA ILE A 299 -16.99 -11.42 -12.45
C ILE A 299 -16.01 -11.55 -11.26
N VAL A 300 -15.04 -12.45 -11.37
CA VAL A 300 -13.98 -12.60 -10.36
C VAL A 300 -13.27 -11.26 -10.15
N HIS A 301 -13.05 -10.88 -8.89
CA HIS A 301 -12.57 -9.55 -8.47
C HIS A 301 -13.52 -8.37 -8.76
N SER A 302 -14.80 -8.63 -9.02
CA SER A 302 -15.80 -7.57 -9.01
C SER A 302 -15.89 -6.95 -7.61
N VAL A 303 -16.00 -5.61 -7.57
CA VAL A 303 -16.08 -4.86 -6.30
C VAL A 303 -17.49 -4.31 -6.03
N ASN A 304 -18.40 -4.44 -6.97
CA ASN A 304 -19.77 -3.93 -6.86
C ASN A 304 -20.87 -4.99 -7.09
N PHE A 305 -20.50 -6.20 -7.53
CA PHE A 305 -21.39 -7.34 -7.60
C PHE A 305 -20.75 -8.53 -6.88
N PRO A 306 -21.54 -9.34 -6.13
CA PRO A 306 -21.03 -10.57 -5.53
C PRO A 306 -20.77 -11.62 -6.61
N ASP A 307 -19.74 -12.47 -6.39
CA ASP A 307 -19.43 -13.65 -7.20
C ASP A 307 -20.53 -14.71 -7.09
#